data_2626a9e06bf23c225fd68073bf02757b
#
_entry.id   2626a9e06bf23c225fd68073bf02757b
#
_cell.length_a   1.000
_cell.length_b   1.000
_cell.length_c   1.000
_cell.angle_alpha   90.00
_cell.angle_beta   90.00
_cell.angle_gamma   90.00
#
_symmetry.space_group_name_H-M   'P 1'
#
loop_
_entity.id
_entity.type
_entity.pdbx_description
1 polymer ?
#
loop_
_entity_poly.entity_id
_entity_poly.type
_entity_poly.pdbx_seq_one_letter_code
_entity_poly.pdbx_strand_id
1 'polypeptide(L)'
;MNKKGNKKNNSKWYIAGIILLILAIIASIAIYFYMNKNKDKENTLAYTDLIKQVEAGNIEKIEMTVGSTSLKVKIKNEDEEKKAIVPNTQTFMELIQSKVQEGNEIELIQNKVNPLVSISQNLFSILPTLIMIALIILLFQMQGLGDKGKVYDAEEKNTKTKFDDVAGLDEEKHELVEIVDFLKKPEEFHKMGAKVPRGVLLCGKPGTGKTLIAKAIAGEANVPFISMSGSEFIEMFAGLGASRVRKLFEKARKMSPCIIFIDEIDAIGARRTSNSGAESENNQTLNQLLVEMDGFESEENIIVLAATNRPEMLDKALLRPGRFDRQIMIAAPDQRGREEILKIHSKDKKFAEDVSLKTISEDTAGFTGAELANVLNEAAIIATIKKHKAITNQDLDDAVKKVTVGLEKHSRIISDKDKKLTAFHEAGHAIVSRYLETQNDIKEVSIIPRGVAGGYTMYKTNEDKYYISKTEMEEKMISLLGGRAAEKIALDDISTGASNDLEVATKIAKDMVTVYGMSENLGPVSLKTDDPNELLIYGEKIEDVIGAEVKILMDTAYNDAQKILLAHMDELNAVAQKLLEKEVISGREFYEIVG
;
A
#
# COMPACT_ATOMS: atom_id res chain seq x y z
N MET A 1 18.13 2.01 37.38
CA MET A 1 19.38 1.38 36.92
C MET A 1 19.08 0.31 35.89
N ASN A 2 19.66 0.47 34.73
CA ASN A 2 19.49 -0.28 33.49
C ASN A 2 19.76 -1.79 33.57
N LYS A 3 18.85 -2.58 32.98
CA LYS A 3 19.21 -3.83 32.27
C LYS A 3 18.25 -4.03 31.08
N LYS A 4 18.44 -3.25 30.03
CA LYS A 4 17.98 -3.58 28.66
C LYS A 4 19.25 -3.65 27.80
N GLY A 5 19.75 -4.84 27.59
CA GLY A 5 20.86 -5.08 26.69
C GLY A 5 21.02 -6.56 26.39
N ASN A 6 21.06 -6.92 25.14
CA ASN A 6 21.56 -8.19 24.62
C ASN A 6 20.59 -9.36 24.38
N LYS A 7 19.48 -9.18 23.66
CA LYS A 7 18.81 -10.32 23.01
C LYS A 7 18.93 -10.36 21.47
N LYS A 8 19.46 -9.34 20.84
CA LYS A 8 19.52 -9.23 19.37
C LYS A 8 20.79 -9.81 18.73
N ASN A 9 21.81 -10.22 19.53
CA ASN A 9 23.08 -10.69 19.00
C ASN A 9 23.22 -12.22 18.95
N ASN A 10 22.38 -12.97 19.68
CA ASN A 10 22.56 -14.42 19.78
C ASN A 10 22.14 -15.17 18.50
N SER A 11 21.17 -14.71 17.72
CA SER A 11 20.72 -15.44 16.53
C SER A 11 21.76 -15.47 15.42
N LYS A 12 22.52 -14.38 15.23
CA LYS A 12 23.61 -14.32 14.24
C LYS A 12 24.77 -15.27 14.57
N TRP A 13 25.07 -15.43 15.87
CA TRP A 13 26.11 -16.35 16.33
C TRP A 13 25.69 -17.82 16.19
N TYR A 14 24.41 -18.16 16.39
CA TYR A 14 23.88 -19.50 16.14
C TYR A 14 23.94 -19.86 14.65
N ILE A 15 23.54 -18.94 13.77
CA ILE A 15 23.61 -19.15 12.31
C ILE A 15 25.06 -19.30 11.85
N ALA A 16 25.96 -18.45 12.33
CA ALA A 16 27.40 -18.57 12.04
C ALA A 16 27.99 -19.89 12.55
N GLY A 17 27.57 -20.34 13.74
CA GLY A 17 28.00 -21.63 14.31
C GLY A 17 27.53 -22.83 13.48
N ILE A 18 26.29 -22.82 12.99
CA ILE A 18 25.74 -23.88 12.12
C ILE A 18 26.47 -23.91 10.76
N ILE A 19 26.71 -22.76 10.15
CA ILE A 19 27.46 -22.65 8.88
C ILE A 19 28.88 -23.19 9.06
N LEU A 20 29.53 -22.85 10.16
CA LEU A 20 30.88 -23.31 10.48
C LEU A 20 30.92 -24.83 10.72
N LEU A 21 29.91 -25.40 11.35
CA LEU A 21 29.75 -26.84 11.55
C LEU A 21 29.56 -27.58 10.20
N ILE A 22 28.71 -27.05 9.32
CA ILE A 22 28.50 -27.61 7.98
C ILE A 22 29.80 -27.56 7.16
N LEU A 23 30.52 -26.45 7.19
CA LEU A 23 31.78 -26.30 6.51
C LEU A 23 32.85 -27.27 7.07
N ALA A 24 32.87 -27.47 8.39
CA ALA A 24 33.79 -28.45 9.03
C ALA A 24 33.47 -29.89 8.63
N ILE A 25 32.17 -30.25 8.52
CA ILE A 25 31.74 -31.57 8.04
C ILE A 25 32.12 -31.76 6.57
N ILE A 26 31.90 -30.79 5.71
CA ILE A 26 32.27 -30.83 4.29
C ILE A 26 33.81 -30.96 4.16
N ALA A 27 34.55 -30.19 4.93
CA ALA A 27 36.02 -30.28 4.94
C ALA A 27 36.53 -31.65 5.43
N SER A 28 35.90 -32.22 6.47
CA SER A 28 36.23 -33.56 6.99
C SER A 28 35.96 -34.66 5.95
N ILE A 29 34.83 -34.54 5.21
CA ILE A 29 34.48 -35.45 4.11
C ILE A 29 35.50 -35.32 2.97
N ALA A 30 35.85 -34.09 2.58
CA ALA A 30 36.83 -33.84 1.52
C ALA A 30 38.24 -34.36 1.90
N ILE A 31 38.67 -34.17 3.14
CA ILE A 31 39.93 -34.69 3.67
C ILE A 31 39.92 -36.23 3.68
N TYR A 32 38.80 -36.85 4.10
CA TYR A 32 38.65 -38.31 4.07
C TYR A 32 38.80 -38.87 2.65
N PHE A 33 38.11 -38.29 1.67
CA PHE A 33 38.23 -38.69 0.26
C PHE A 33 39.60 -38.42 -0.31
N TYR A 34 40.25 -37.32 0.05
CA TYR A 34 41.61 -37.00 -0.38
C TYR A 34 42.66 -37.99 0.17
N MET A 35 42.56 -38.32 1.46
CA MET A 35 43.45 -39.28 2.10
C MET A 35 43.25 -40.72 1.58
N ASN A 36 42.01 -41.08 1.23
CA ASN A 36 41.72 -42.42 0.72
C ASN A 36 42.11 -42.58 -0.76
N LYS A 37 42.06 -41.51 -1.54
CA LYS A 37 42.39 -41.51 -2.99
C LYS A 37 43.85 -41.83 -3.27
N ASN A 38 44.77 -41.55 -2.33
CA ASN A 38 46.19 -41.78 -2.49
C ASN A 38 46.65 -43.16 -2.02
N LYS A 39 45.86 -43.91 -1.25
CA LYS A 39 46.23 -45.27 -0.79
C LYS A 39 45.94 -46.39 -1.79
N ASP A 40 45.06 -46.17 -2.77
CA ASP A 40 44.54 -47.24 -3.64
C ASP A 40 45.31 -47.38 -4.97
N LYS A 41 46.36 -46.59 -5.23
CA LYS A 41 47.04 -46.62 -6.52
C LYS A 41 48.32 -47.46 -6.56
N GLU A 42 48.90 -47.85 -5.44
CA GLU A 42 50.26 -48.49 -5.43
C GLU A 42 50.24 -50.01 -5.34
N ASN A 43 49.14 -50.70 -4.95
CA ASN A 43 49.14 -52.14 -4.71
C ASN A 43 47.89 -52.87 -5.20
N THR A 44 47.43 -52.58 -6.43
CA THR A 44 46.29 -53.30 -7.03
C THR A 44 46.73 -54.28 -8.10
N LEU A 45 46.34 -55.55 -7.97
CA LEU A 45 46.51 -56.59 -8.97
C LEU A 45 45.28 -56.65 -9.91
N ALA A 46 45.51 -56.62 -11.24
CA ALA A 46 44.42 -56.77 -12.21
C ALA A 46 43.81 -58.18 -12.12
N TYR A 47 42.49 -58.30 -12.29
CA TYR A 47 41.79 -59.59 -12.21
C TYR A 47 42.34 -60.66 -13.15
N THR A 48 42.73 -60.29 -14.36
CA THR A 48 43.36 -61.19 -15.34
C THR A 48 44.73 -61.73 -14.85
N ASP A 49 45.47 -60.88 -14.16
CA ASP A 49 46.75 -61.30 -13.65
C ASP A 49 46.60 -62.12 -12.34
N LEU A 50 45.56 -61.82 -11.54
CA LEU A 50 45.21 -62.69 -10.42
C LEU A 50 44.88 -64.11 -10.89
N ILE A 51 44.07 -64.27 -11.96
CA ILE A 51 43.71 -65.58 -12.51
C ILE A 51 44.93 -66.32 -12.98
N LYS A 52 45.85 -65.67 -13.72
CA LYS A 52 47.12 -66.31 -14.14
C LYS A 52 47.97 -66.78 -12.95
N GLN A 53 48.02 -66.01 -11.88
CA GLN A 53 48.78 -66.39 -10.65
C GLN A 53 48.10 -67.54 -9.91
N VAL A 54 46.76 -67.62 -9.90
CA VAL A 54 45.99 -68.74 -9.36
C VAL A 54 46.24 -70.00 -10.20
N GLU A 55 46.19 -69.92 -11.54
CA GLU A 55 46.45 -71.04 -12.44
C GLU A 55 47.86 -71.56 -12.38
N ALA A 56 48.83 -70.63 -12.17
CA ALA A 56 50.23 -70.97 -12.03
C ALA A 56 50.62 -71.53 -10.63
N GLY A 57 49.68 -71.59 -9.69
CA GLY A 57 49.94 -72.10 -8.33
C GLY A 57 50.78 -71.16 -7.45
N ASN A 58 50.91 -69.89 -7.82
CA ASN A 58 51.79 -68.91 -7.15
C ASN A 58 51.14 -68.15 -5.99
N ILE A 59 49.91 -68.51 -5.64
CA ILE A 59 49.16 -67.82 -4.55
C ILE A 59 49.47 -68.56 -3.23
N GLU A 60 49.86 -67.81 -2.19
CA GLU A 60 50.07 -68.30 -0.85
C GLU A 60 48.81 -68.18 0.00
N LYS A 61 48.19 -66.97 -0.03
CA LYS A 61 47.10 -66.65 0.85
C LYS A 61 46.06 -65.71 0.16
N ILE A 62 44.76 -65.95 0.37
CA ILE A 62 43.68 -65.09 -0.05
C ILE A 62 42.83 -64.74 1.17
N GLU A 63 42.72 -63.44 1.45
CA GLU A 63 41.79 -62.93 2.46
C GLU A 63 40.61 -62.25 1.78
N MET A 64 39.40 -62.66 2.13
CA MET A 64 38.16 -62.04 1.67
C MET A 64 37.25 -61.73 2.81
N THR A 65 36.43 -60.67 2.67
CA THR A 65 35.37 -60.33 3.61
C THR A 65 34.01 -60.75 3.02
N VAL A 66 33.15 -61.35 3.82
CA VAL A 66 31.80 -61.76 3.37
C VAL A 66 31.05 -60.58 2.75
N GLY A 67 30.55 -60.76 1.51
CA GLY A 67 29.83 -59.72 0.76
C GLY A 67 30.69 -58.64 0.09
N SER A 68 32.02 -58.75 0.13
CA SER A 68 32.93 -57.86 -0.57
C SER A 68 33.48 -58.50 -1.85
N THR A 69 33.55 -57.72 -2.93
CA THR A 69 34.20 -58.11 -4.19
C THR A 69 35.71 -57.83 -4.17
N SER A 70 36.21 -57.21 -3.10
CA SER A 70 37.65 -56.90 -2.93
C SER A 70 38.34 -57.96 -2.07
N LEU A 71 39.41 -58.49 -2.57
CA LEU A 71 40.27 -59.50 -1.92
C LEU A 71 41.62 -58.89 -1.62
N LYS A 72 42.32 -59.44 -0.60
CA LYS A 72 43.75 -59.29 -0.42
C LYS A 72 44.41 -60.62 -0.79
N VAL A 73 45.42 -60.54 -1.58
CA VAL A 73 46.11 -61.70 -2.13
C VAL A 73 47.59 -61.57 -1.81
N LYS A 74 48.22 -62.65 -1.25
CA LYS A 74 49.66 -62.78 -1.06
C LYS A 74 50.18 -63.79 -2.06
N ILE A 75 51.15 -63.35 -2.85
CA ILE A 75 51.81 -64.17 -3.86
C ILE A 75 53.06 -64.80 -3.24
N LYS A 76 53.34 -66.05 -3.56
CA LYS A 76 54.57 -66.74 -3.09
C LYS A 76 55.85 -65.99 -3.52
N ASN A 77 56.76 -65.77 -2.61
CA ASN A 77 58.02 -65.02 -2.81
C ASN A 77 57.85 -63.48 -2.95
N GLU A 78 56.64 -62.91 -2.63
CA GLU A 78 56.46 -61.47 -2.48
C GLU A 78 56.07 -61.16 -1.03
N ASP A 79 56.73 -60.17 -0.41
CA ASP A 79 56.44 -59.79 0.98
C ASP A 79 55.25 -58.91 1.17
N GLU A 80 54.70 -58.34 0.07
CA GLU A 80 53.55 -57.39 0.11
C GLU A 80 52.26 -58.05 -0.33
N GLU A 81 51.14 -57.75 0.42
CA GLU A 81 49.82 -58.15 0.06
C GLU A 81 49.26 -57.19 -1.02
N LYS A 82 48.70 -57.72 -2.11
CA LYS A 82 48.09 -56.98 -3.18
C LYS A 82 46.54 -57.05 -3.08
N LYS A 83 45.89 -55.95 -3.35
CA LYS A 83 44.40 -55.92 -3.46
C LYS A 83 43.96 -56.30 -4.88
N ALA A 84 42.99 -57.16 -4.99
CA ALA A 84 42.34 -57.48 -6.26
C ALA A 84 40.82 -57.37 -6.15
N ILE A 85 40.17 -56.98 -7.24
CA ILE A 85 38.70 -56.91 -7.31
C ILE A 85 38.21 -58.05 -8.22
N VAL A 86 37.31 -58.87 -7.67
CA VAL A 86 36.74 -60.01 -8.38
C VAL A 86 35.29 -59.70 -8.80
N PRO A 87 34.98 -59.73 -10.10
CA PRO A 87 33.63 -59.39 -10.57
C PRO A 87 32.53 -60.31 -10.05
N ASN A 88 32.85 -61.62 -9.94
CA ASN A 88 31.96 -62.63 -9.37
C ASN A 88 32.75 -63.52 -8.38
N THR A 89 32.44 -63.34 -7.10
CA THR A 89 33.09 -64.04 -6.02
C THR A 89 32.78 -65.55 -6.03
N GLN A 90 31.59 -65.95 -6.48
CA GLN A 90 31.22 -67.37 -6.51
C GLN A 90 32.03 -68.14 -7.54
N THR A 91 32.09 -67.64 -8.79
CA THR A 91 32.90 -68.26 -9.85
C THR A 91 34.37 -68.30 -9.53
N PHE A 92 34.86 -67.24 -8.86
CA PHE A 92 36.26 -67.22 -8.41
C PHE A 92 36.51 -68.23 -7.29
N MET A 93 35.59 -68.44 -6.37
CA MET A 93 35.71 -69.47 -5.33
C MET A 93 35.69 -70.88 -5.89
N GLU A 94 34.88 -71.14 -6.92
CA GLU A 94 34.86 -72.42 -7.63
C GLU A 94 36.24 -72.72 -8.29
N LEU A 95 36.86 -71.70 -8.91
CA LEU A 95 38.21 -71.81 -9.47
C LEU A 95 39.24 -72.12 -8.38
N ILE A 96 39.19 -71.43 -7.25
CA ILE A 96 40.14 -71.69 -6.13
C ILE A 96 39.93 -73.10 -5.57
N GLN A 97 38.68 -73.54 -5.37
CA GLN A 97 38.41 -74.90 -4.90
C GLN A 97 38.91 -75.96 -5.87
N SER A 98 38.76 -75.78 -7.18
CA SER A 98 39.32 -76.69 -8.16
C SER A 98 40.86 -76.80 -8.08
N LYS A 99 41.52 -75.64 -7.89
CA LYS A 99 42.97 -75.60 -7.78
C LYS A 99 43.56 -76.20 -6.48
N VAL A 100 42.83 -76.06 -5.38
CA VAL A 100 43.12 -76.70 -4.09
C VAL A 100 42.97 -78.23 -4.20
N GLN A 101 41.91 -78.71 -4.97
CA GLN A 101 41.76 -80.15 -5.23
C GLN A 101 42.89 -80.72 -6.13
N GLU A 102 43.49 -79.88 -7.01
CA GLU A 102 44.64 -80.25 -7.85
C GLU A 102 45.93 -80.29 -7.06
N GLY A 103 45.94 -80.02 -5.76
CA GLY A 103 47.13 -80.14 -4.88
C GLY A 103 47.83 -78.83 -4.63
N ASN A 104 47.29 -77.68 -4.96
CA ASN A 104 47.86 -76.38 -4.62
C ASN A 104 47.49 -76.00 -3.17
N GLU A 105 48.47 -75.67 -2.35
CA GLU A 105 48.30 -75.18 -1.00
C GLU A 105 47.97 -73.65 -1.06
N ILE A 106 46.68 -73.29 -0.96
CA ILE A 106 46.22 -71.89 -0.90
C ILE A 106 45.49 -71.72 0.41
N GLU A 107 45.97 -70.81 1.27
CA GLU A 107 45.32 -70.46 2.52
C GLU A 107 44.15 -69.48 2.24
N LEU A 108 42.91 -69.88 2.50
CA LEU A 108 41.72 -69.05 2.31
C LEU A 108 41.19 -68.59 3.65
N ILE A 109 41.24 -67.25 3.91
CA ILE A 109 40.70 -66.67 5.13
C ILE A 109 39.45 -65.86 4.78
N GLN A 110 38.35 -66.19 5.42
CA GLN A 110 37.10 -65.47 5.27
C GLN A 110 36.81 -64.65 6.54
N ASN A 111 36.93 -63.36 6.43
CA ASN A 111 36.71 -62.43 7.53
C ASN A 111 35.22 -62.04 7.63
N LYS A 112 34.69 -61.92 8.84
CA LYS A 112 33.38 -61.36 9.08
C LYS A 112 33.36 -59.87 8.81
N VAL A 113 32.20 -59.32 8.38
CA VAL A 113 32.03 -57.87 8.20
C VAL A 113 32.23 -57.17 9.54
N ASN A 114 33.15 -56.21 9.59
CA ASN A 114 33.34 -55.41 10.80
C ASN A 114 32.08 -54.58 11.05
N PRO A 115 31.38 -54.76 12.21
CA PRO A 115 30.12 -54.05 12.50
C PRO A 115 30.30 -52.53 12.51
N LEU A 116 31.49 -52.01 12.81
CA LEU A 116 31.77 -50.57 12.75
C LEU A 116 31.77 -50.02 11.33
N VAL A 117 32.18 -50.80 10.34
CA VAL A 117 32.19 -50.38 8.92
C VAL A 117 30.74 -50.35 8.37
N SER A 118 29.91 -51.34 8.74
CA SER A 118 28.51 -51.36 8.33
C SER A 118 27.70 -50.25 8.98
N ILE A 119 27.95 -49.90 10.23
CA ILE A 119 27.34 -48.77 10.94
C ILE A 119 27.77 -47.45 10.28
N SER A 120 29.05 -47.28 9.94
CA SER A 120 29.50 -46.04 9.27
C SER A 120 28.88 -45.86 7.89
N GLN A 121 28.77 -46.94 7.09
CA GLN A 121 28.11 -46.89 5.77
C GLN A 121 26.61 -46.53 5.88
N ASN A 122 25.88 -47.10 6.84
CA ASN A 122 24.50 -46.76 7.11
C ASN A 122 24.34 -45.33 7.65
N LEU A 123 25.25 -44.85 8.49
CA LEU A 123 25.26 -43.48 8.98
C LEU A 123 25.47 -42.47 7.85
N PHE A 124 26.35 -42.76 6.90
CA PHE A 124 26.59 -41.94 5.73
C PHE A 124 25.39 -41.88 4.77
N SER A 125 24.60 -42.94 4.68
CA SER A 125 23.36 -42.94 3.85
C SER A 125 22.24 -42.12 4.46
N ILE A 126 22.17 -42.02 5.81
CA ILE A 126 21.13 -41.28 6.55
C ILE A 126 21.52 -39.80 6.72
N LEU A 127 22.82 -39.44 6.69
CA LEU A 127 23.32 -38.09 6.91
C LEU A 127 22.75 -37.05 5.95
N PRO A 128 22.62 -37.27 4.62
CA PRO A 128 22.00 -36.32 3.69
C PRO A 128 20.51 -36.04 4.02
N THR A 129 19.80 -37.07 4.44
CA THR A 129 18.38 -36.92 4.84
C THR A 129 18.23 -36.10 6.13
N LEU A 130 19.09 -36.31 7.12
CA LEU A 130 19.14 -35.51 8.34
C LEU A 130 19.52 -34.05 8.08
N ILE A 131 20.48 -33.81 7.18
CA ILE A 131 20.86 -32.46 6.75
C ILE A 131 19.70 -31.78 6.02
N MET A 132 18.98 -32.49 5.14
CA MET A 132 17.82 -31.97 4.43
C MET A 132 16.68 -31.60 5.40
N ILE A 133 16.40 -32.46 6.39
CA ILE A 133 15.40 -32.18 7.43
C ILE A 133 15.81 -30.98 8.28
N ALA A 134 17.08 -30.88 8.67
CA ALA A 134 17.61 -29.74 9.42
C ALA A 134 17.52 -28.45 8.61
N LEU A 135 17.76 -28.49 7.29
CA LEU A 135 17.66 -27.38 6.36
C LEU A 135 16.21 -26.95 6.17
N ILE A 136 15.29 -27.89 6.09
CA ILE A 136 13.84 -27.62 6.05
C ILE A 136 13.38 -26.95 7.35
N ILE A 137 13.78 -27.47 8.51
CA ILE A 137 13.48 -26.87 9.82
C ILE A 137 14.07 -25.45 9.91
N LEU A 138 15.27 -25.24 9.43
CA LEU A 138 15.94 -23.93 9.39
C LEU A 138 15.20 -22.97 8.45
N LEU A 139 14.79 -23.42 7.27
CA LEU A 139 13.95 -22.64 6.34
C LEU A 139 12.59 -22.28 6.97
N PHE A 140 11.95 -23.21 7.66
CA PHE A 140 10.71 -22.95 8.40
C PHE A 140 10.93 -21.92 9.53
N GLN A 141 12.05 -21.97 10.23
CA GLN A 141 12.41 -20.97 11.25
C GLN A 141 12.76 -19.61 10.63
N MET A 142 13.44 -19.59 9.49
CA MET A 142 13.77 -18.35 8.76
C MET A 142 12.53 -17.71 8.11
N GLN A 143 11.54 -18.50 7.68
CA GLN A 143 10.27 -18.01 7.14
C GLN A 143 9.28 -17.55 8.23
N GLY A 144 9.68 -17.57 9.49
CA GLY A 144 8.82 -17.08 10.60
C GLY A 144 7.67 -17.99 10.96
N LEU A 145 7.61 -19.23 10.42
CA LEU A 145 6.58 -20.22 10.77
C LEU A 145 6.77 -20.80 12.17
N GLY A 146 7.93 -20.59 12.77
CA GLY A 146 8.25 -20.92 14.16
C GLY A 146 8.40 -19.70 15.07
N ASP A 147 8.41 -18.51 14.51
CA ASP A 147 8.34 -17.30 15.31
C ASP A 147 6.88 -17.15 15.78
N LYS A 148 6.68 -17.15 17.08
CA LYS A 148 5.48 -16.55 17.69
C LYS A 148 5.38 -15.21 17.02
N GLY A 149 4.47 -15.10 16.02
CA GLY A 149 4.38 -13.99 15.10
C GLY A 149 4.69 -12.71 15.87
N LYS A 150 5.56 -11.87 15.34
CA LYS A 150 5.76 -10.56 15.96
C LYS A 150 4.38 -10.11 16.31
N VAL A 151 4.08 -10.12 17.61
CA VAL A 151 2.86 -9.51 18.11
C VAL A 151 3.04 -8.08 17.64
N TYR A 152 2.40 -7.73 16.51
CA TYR A 152 2.15 -6.35 16.19
C TYR A 152 1.32 -5.89 17.37
N ASP A 153 2.01 -5.30 18.34
CA ASP A 153 1.36 -4.68 19.47
C ASP A 153 0.59 -3.52 18.86
N ALA A 154 -0.72 -3.71 18.74
CA ALA A 154 -1.62 -2.63 18.44
C ALA A 154 -1.18 -1.46 19.33
N GLU A 155 -0.85 -0.31 18.71
CA GLU A 155 -0.24 0.79 19.44
C GLU A 155 -1.16 1.21 20.58
N GLU A 156 -0.72 0.92 21.79
CA GLU A 156 -1.38 1.34 23.00
C GLU A 156 -0.86 2.74 23.36
N LYS A 157 -1.69 3.74 23.22
CA LYS A 157 -1.35 5.11 23.62
C LYS A 157 -2.47 5.70 24.46
N ASN A 158 -2.13 6.14 25.67
CA ASN A 158 -2.94 7.16 26.32
C ASN A 158 -2.79 8.44 25.51
N THR A 159 -3.79 8.78 24.71
CA THR A 159 -3.72 9.97 23.89
C THR A 159 -3.90 11.21 24.76
N LYS A 160 -3.07 12.23 24.51
CA LYS A 160 -3.24 13.54 25.14
C LYS A 160 -4.16 14.46 24.35
N THR A 161 -4.52 14.04 23.13
CA THR A 161 -5.37 14.79 22.20
C THR A 161 -6.78 14.88 22.76
N LYS A 162 -7.35 16.08 22.81
CA LYS A 162 -8.72 16.37 23.26
C LYS A 162 -9.54 17.03 22.17
N PHE A 163 -10.83 17.23 22.41
CA PHE A 163 -11.72 17.95 21.50
C PHE A 163 -11.27 19.39 21.19
N ASP A 164 -10.57 20.03 22.11
CA ASP A 164 -9.97 21.36 21.91
C ASP A 164 -8.83 21.37 20.87
N ASP A 165 -8.23 20.21 20.60
CA ASP A 165 -7.18 20.05 19.58
C ASP A 165 -7.76 19.75 18.18
N VAL A 166 -9.08 19.59 18.08
CA VAL A 166 -9.79 19.34 16.84
C VAL A 166 -10.64 20.55 16.51
N ALA A 167 -10.44 21.17 15.36
CA ALA A 167 -11.22 22.32 14.91
C ALA A 167 -12.17 21.96 13.76
N GLY A 168 -13.26 22.71 13.64
CA GLY A 168 -14.17 22.66 12.50
C GLY A 168 -14.99 21.38 12.36
N LEU A 169 -15.33 20.71 13.48
CA LEU A 169 -16.16 19.52 13.56
C LEU A 169 -17.10 19.62 14.77
N ASP A 170 -17.77 20.75 14.95
CA ASP A 170 -18.52 21.01 16.17
C ASP A 170 -19.76 20.14 16.28
N GLU A 171 -20.48 19.90 15.18
CA GLU A 171 -21.65 19.04 15.10
C GLU A 171 -21.26 17.58 15.36
N GLU A 172 -20.22 17.10 14.71
CA GLU A 172 -19.71 15.72 14.88
C GLU A 172 -19.18 15.49 16.30
N LYS A 173 -18.52 16.49 16.90
CA LYS A 173 -18.10 16.42 18.30
C LYS A 173 -19.30 16.31 19.24
N HIS A 174 -20.36 17.07 18.99
CA HIS A 174 -21.57 17.02 19.80
C HIS A 174 -22.21 15.63 19.78
N GLU A 175 -22.27 15.02 18.62
CA GLU A 175 -22.77 13.64 18.47
C GLU A 175 -21.88 12.61 19.16
N LEU A 176 -20.55 12.86 19.18
CA LEU A 176 -19.56 11.99 19.79
C LEU A 176 -19.43 12.15 21.32
N VAL A 177 -19.95 13.23 21.89
CA VAL A 177 -19.97 13.46 23.36
C VAL A 177 -20.73 12.33 24.07
N GLU A 178 -21.81 11.81 23.50
CA GLU A 178 -22.56 10.68 24.07
C GLU A 178 -21.68 9.44 24.28
N ILE A 179 -20.73 9.19 23.37
CA ILE A 179 -19.78 8.08 23.45
C ILE A 179 -18.76 8.34 24.56
N VAL A 180 -18.29 9.58 24.67
CA VAL A 180 -17.37 10.00 25.74
C VAL A 180 -18.03 9.84 27.11
N ASP A 181 -19.28 10.27 27.25
CA ASP A 181 -20.04 10.18 28.50
C ASP A 181 -20.32 8.72 28.89
N PHE A 182 -20.64 7.85 27.93
CA PHE A 182 -20.75 6.43 28.16
C PHE A 182 -19.44 5.81 28.68
N LEU A 183 -18.32 6.10 28.02
CA LEU A 183 -17.02 5.58 28.44
C LEU A 183 -16.59 6.10 29.82
N LYS A 184 -16.99 7.33 30.19
CA LYS A 184 -16.73 7.90 31.52
C LYS A 184 -17.61 7.31 32.61
N LYS A 185 -18.90 7.00 32.30
CA LYS A 185 -19.90 6.61 33.29
C LYS A 185 -20.83 5.49 32.78
N PRO A 186 -20.31 4.33 32.40
CA PRO A 186 -21.09 3.26 31.78
C PRO A 186 -22.23 2.77 32.66
N GLU A 187 -22.06 2.79 33.98
CA GLU A 187 -23.11 2.33 34.92
C GLU A 187 -24.39 3.16 34.90
N GLU A 188 -24.31 4.48 34.59
CA GLU A 188 -25.50 5.34 34.51
C GLU A 188 -26.36 4.91 33.31
N PHE A 189 -25.74 4.63 32.17
CA PHE A 189 -26.44 4.15 30.96
C PHE A 189 -27.03 2.75 31.14
N HIS A 190 -26.28 1.83 31.75
CA HIS A 190 -26.78 0.48 32.05
C HIS A 190 -27.98 0.47 33.01
N LYS A 191 -27.99 1.32 34.04
CA LYS A 191 -29.12 1.44 34.97
C LYS A 191 -30.38 1.95 34.30
N MET A 192 -30.27 2.79 33.27
CA MET A 192 -31.41 3.29 32.49
C MET A 192 -31.83 2.32 31.37
N GLY A 193 -31.10 1.21 31.17
CA GLY A 193 -31.37 0.25 30.08
C GLY A 193 -31.01 0.76 28.69
N ALA A 194 -30.23 1.84 28.60
CA ALA A 194 -29.79 2.40 27.34
C ALA A 194 -28.80 1.47 26.63
N LYS A 195 -29.03 1.25 25.34
CA LYS A 195 -28.08 0.54 24.48
C LYS A 195 -27.24 1.57 23.73
N VAL A 196 -25.97 1.69 24.13
CA VAL A 196 -25.04 2.57 23.45
C VAL A 196 -24.51 1.91 22.16
N PRO A 197 -24.27 2.66 21.09
CA PRO A 197 -23.67 2.13 19.88
C PRO A 197 -22.34 1.45 20.18
N ARG A 198 -22.19 0.19 19.74
CA ARG A 198 -20.93 -0.57 19.91
C ARG A 198 -19.89 -0.23 18.90
N GLY A 199 -20.34 0.23 17.72
CA GLY A 199 -19.47 0.58 16.61
C GLY A 199 -19.89 1.88 15.96
N VAL A 200 -18.90 2.75 15.70
CA VAL A 200 -19.07 3.99 14.96
C VAL A 200 -18.15 4.00 13.77
N LEU A 201 -18.72 4.29 12.61
CA LEU A 201 -17.98 4.40 11.36
C LEU A 201 -17.77 5.88 11.02
N LEU A 202 -16.52 6.30 10.95
CA LEU A 202 -16.11 7.64 10.52
C LEU A 202 -15.86 7.62 9.01
N CYS A 203 -16.72 8.28 8.24
CA CYS A 203 -16.65 8.34 6.79
C CYS A 203 -16.15 9.71 6.33
N GLY A 204 -15.41 9.80 5.24
CA GLY A 204 -15.03 11.08 4.66
C GLY A 204 -13.75 11.03 3.83
N LYS A 205 -13.46 12.15 3.15
CA LYS A 205 -12.25 12.25 2.31
C LYS A 205 -10.95 12.06 3.13
N PRO A 206 -9.84 11.67 2.50
CA PRO A 206 -8.54 11.64 3.16
C PRO A 206 -8.19 13.02 3.74
N GLY A 207 -7.57 13.06 4.93
CA GLY A 207 -7.10 14.30 5.53
C GLY A 207 -8.16 15.16 6.24
N THR A 208 -9.43 14.70 6.36
CA THR A 208 -10.49 15.44 7.05
C THR A 208 -10.46 15.33 8.57
N GLY A 209 -9.56 14.52 9.16
CA GLY A 209 -9.37 14.45 10.61
C GLY A 209 -10.00 13.22 11.29
N LYS A 210 -10.43 12.19 10.55
CA LYS A 210 -11.04 10.95 11.11
C LYS A 210 -10.23 10.31 12.23
N THR A 211 -8.94 10.08 11.99
CA THR A 211 -8.03 9.50 12.99
C THR A 211 -7.77 10.47 14.15
N LEU A 212 -7.80 11.79 13.91
CA LEU A 212 -7.59 12.80 14.92
C LEU A 212 -8.77 12.84 15.90
N ILE A 213 -10.01 12.86 15.39
CA ILE A 213 -11.22 12.88 16.24
C ILE A 213 -11.36 11.57 17.02
N ALA A 214 -11.00 10.41 16.43
CA ALA A 214 -10.99 9.14 17.15
C ALA A 214 -10.03 9.16 18.35
N LYS A 215 -8.84 9.76 18.18
CA LYS A 215 -7.89 9.98 19.29
C LYS A 215 -8.44 10.97 20.31
N ALA A 216 -9.13 12.02 19.87
CA ALA A 216 -9.70 13.02 20.76
C ALA A 216 -10.80 12.42 21.65
N ILE A 217 -11.65 11.53 21.13
CA ILE A 217 -12.66 10.81 21.91
C ILE A 217 -11.98 10.03 23.05
N ALA A 218 -10.93 9.28 22.74
CA ALA A 218 -10.21 8.50 23.75
C ALA A 218 -9.53 9.37 24.81
N GLY A 219 -8.92 10.49 24.38
CA GLY A 219 -8.27 11.44 25.29
C GLY A 219 -9.28 12.22 26.15
N GLU A 220 -10.45 12.54 25.59
CA GLU A 220 -11.53 13.20 26.33
C GLU A 220 -12.18 12.24 27.35
N ALA A 221 -12.37 10.98 26.97
CA ALA A 221 -12.87 9.93 27.86
C ALA A 221 -11.79 9.43 28.86
N ASN A 222 -10.52 9.76 28.62
CA ASN A 222 -9.36 9.26 29.37
C ASN A 222 -9.29 7.73 29.46
N VAL A 223 -9.54 7.06 28.33
CA VAL A 223 -9.49 5.60 28.19
C VAL A 223 -8.36 5.17 27.25
N PRO A 224 -7.87 3.91 27.36
CA PRO A 224 -6.91 3.34 26.44
C PRO A 224 -7.40 3.38 24.99
N PHE A 225 -6.49 3.71 24.06
CA PHE A 225 -6.74 3.74 22.62
C PHE A 225 -5.87 2.71 21.93
N ILE A 226 -6.52 1.69 21.35
CA ILE A 226 -5.86 0.59 20.65
C ILE A 226 -6.09 0.81 19.15
N SER A 227 -5.05 1.19 18.42
CA SER A 227 -5.13 1.50 16.99
C SER A 227 -4.50 0.43 16.12
N MET A 228 -5.16 0.10 15.01
CA MET A 228 -4.68 -0.81 13.99
C MET A 228 -5.18 -0.38 12.61
N SER A 229 -4.38 -0.57 11.55
CA SER A 229 -4.85 -0.37 10.18
C SER A 229 -5.55 -1.63 9.66
N GLY A 230 -6.61 -1.47 8.86
CA GLY A 230 -7.29 -2.56 8.16
C GLY A 230 -6.33 -3.39 7.32
N SER A 231 -5.33 -2.76 6.70
CA SER A 231 -4.29 -3.43 5.93
C SER A 231 -3.41 -4.39 6.75
N GLU A 232 -3.28 -4.17 8.07
CA GLU A 232 -2.50 -5.04 8.96
C GLU A 232 -3.17 -6.41 9.20
N PHE A 233 -4.45 -6.54 8.87
CA PHE A 233 -5.16 -7.82 8.94
C PHE A 233 -4.99 -8.67 7.68
N ILE A 234 -4.48 -8.09 6.59
CA ILE A 234 -4.26 -8.79 5.33
C ILE A 234 -2.95 -9.58 5.42
N GLU A 235 -3.03 -10.89 5.22
CA GLU A 235 -1.90 -11.79 5.29
C GLU A 235 -1.89 -12.77 4.12
N MET A 236 -0.72 -13.32 3.79
CA MET A 236 -0.59 -14.33 2.73
C MET A 236 -1.07 -15.73 3.17
N PHE A 237 -1.16 -15.99 4.47
CA PHE A 237 -1.50 -17.31 5.01
C PHE A 237 -2.89 -17.31 5.63
N ALA A 238 -3.73 -18.23 5.18
CA ALA A 238 -5.11 -18.36 5.62
C ALA A 238 -5.26 -18.46 7.15
N GLY A 239 -6.18 -17.67 7.69
CA GLY A 239 -6.54 -17.66 9.12
C GLY A 239 -5.67 -16.79 10.02
N LEU A 240 -4.58 -16.20 9.54
CA LEU A 240 -3.75 -15.29 10.35
C LEU A 240 -4.46 -13.97 10.62
N GLY A 241 -5.14 -13.39 9.63
CA GLY A 241 -5.95 -12.19 9.77
C GLY A 241 -7.03 -12.37 10.85
N ALA A 242 -7.80 -13.44 10.77
CA ALA A 242 -8.80 -13.79 11.79
C ALA A 242 -8.19 -13.98 13.19
N SER A 243 -7.00 -14.57 13.29
CA SER A 243 -6.27 -14.69 14.55
C SER A 243 -5.86 -13.34 15.14
N ARG A 244 -5.46 -12.36 14.29
CA ARG A 244 -5.14 -11.00 14.73
C ARG A 244 -6.37 -10.27 15.25
N VAL A 245 -7.52 -10.41 14.58
CA VAL A 245 -8.78 -9.86 15.06
C VAL A 245 -9.09 -10.39 16.47
N ARG A 246 -9.06 -11.71 16.69
CA ARG A 246 -9.29 -12.28 18.02
C ARG A 246 -8.34 -11.71 19.08
N LYS A 247 -7.04 -11.62 18.79
CA LYS A 247 -6.05 -11.08 19.74
C LYS A 247 -6.28 -9.61 20.05
N LEU A 248 -6.71 -8.81 19.06
CA LEU A 248 -7.05 -7.41 19.25
C LEU A 248 -8.21 -7.27 20.26
N PHE A 249 -9.30 -8.02 20.04
CA PHE A 249 -10.46 -8.00 20.94
C PHE A 249 -10.17 -8.60 22.32
N GLU A 250 -9.38 -9.67 22.42
CA GLU A 250 -8.89 -10.20 23.70
C GLU A 250 -8.06 -9.17 24.49
N LYS A 251 -7.23 -8.39 23.78
CA LYS A 251 -6.47 -7.31 24.41
C LYS A 251 -7.40 -6.20 24.91
N ALA A 252 -8.38 -5.82 24.11
CA ALA A 252 -9.37 -4.79 24.47
C ALA A 252 -10.20 -5.19 25.69
N ARG A 253 -10.66 -6.45 25.75
CA ARG A 253 -11.41 -6.98 26.93
C ARG A 253 -10.61 -6.87 28.23
N LYS A 254 -9.29 -7.06 28.17
CA LYS A 254 -8.40 -6.92 29.34
C LYS A 254 -8.19 -5.45 29.77
N MET A 255 -8.50 -4.50 28.88
CA MET A 255 -8.25 -3.08 29.08
C MET A 255 -9.53 -2.25 29.18
N SER A 256 -10.69 -2.91 29.25
CA SER A 256 -12.01 -2.25 29.35
C SER A 256 -12.07 -1.34 30.60
N PRO A 257 -12.61 -0.10 30.50
CA PRO A 257 -13.14 0.55 29.28
C PRO A 257 -12.05 1.01 28.32
N CYS A 258 -12.23 0.81 27.01
CA CYS A 258 -11.26 1.20 26.00
C CYS A 258 -11.92 1.45 24.63
N ILE A 259 -11.16 2.07 23.73
CA ILE A 259 -11.52 2.25 22.33
C ILE A 259 -10.60 1.40 21.45
N ILE A 260 -11.20 0.60 20.56
CA ILE A 260 -10.54 -0.01 19.40
C ILE A 260 -10.74 0.93 18.22
N PHE A 261 -9.68 1.31 17.53
CA PHE A 261 -9.73 2.08 16.30
C PHE A 261 -9.14 1.30 15.14
N ILE A 262 -9.94 1.11 14.09
CA ILE A 262 -9.53 0.44 12.85
C ILE A 262 -9.52 1.47 11.73
N ASP A 263 -8.34 1.90 11.31
CA ASP A 263 -8.22 2.80 10.16
C ASP A 263 -8.26 2.01 8.85
N GLU A 264 -8.73 2.63 7.77
CA GLU A 264 -8.84 2.00 6.44
C GLU A 264 -9.57 0.65 6.48
N ILE A 265 -10.74 0.61 7.14
CA ILE A 265 -11.52 -0.64 7.29
C ILE A 265 -11.95 -1.25 5.95
N ASP A 266 -12.02 -0.45 4.90
CA ASP A 266 -12.31 -0.88 3.53
C ASP A 266 -11.28 -1.88 2.98
N ALA A 267 -10.05 -1.92 3.53
CA ALA A 267 -9.06 -2.93 3.18
C ALA A 267 -9.55 -4.37 3.43
N ILE A 268 -10.33 -4.60 4.49
CA ILE A 268 -10.89 -5.91 4.84
C ILE A 268 -12.40 -5.99 4.68
N GLY A 269 -13.08 -4.85 4.64
CA GLY A 269 -14.54 -4.72 4.64
C GLY A 269 -15.16 -4.55 3.25
N ALA A 270 -14.40 -4.68 2.16
CA ALA A 270 -14.91 -4.48 0.81
C ALA A 270 -15.98 -5.51 0.40
N ARG A 271 -16.91 -5.09 -0.48
CA ARG A 271 -17.93 -5.96 -1.08
C ARG A 271 -17.30 -7.10 -1.86
N ARG A 272 -17.97 -8.24 -1.88
CA ARG A 272 -17.56 -9.46 -2.58
C ARG A 272 -17.74 -9.31 -4.08
N THR A 273 -16.68 -9.30 -4.87
CA THR A 273 -16.74 -9.07 -6.32
C THR A 273 -16.27 -10.23 -7.19
N SER A 274 -15.45 -11.17 -6.67
CA SER A 274 -14.94 -12.31 -7.44
C SER A 274 -14.40 -13.48 -6.57
N ASN A 275 -14.08 -14.61 -7.22
CA ASN A 275 -13.66 -15.87 -6.57
C ASN A 275 -12.13 -16.04 -6.53
N SER A 276 -11.35 -15.04 -6.12
CA SER A 276 -9.91 -15.20 -5.95
C SER A 276 -9.52 -15.73 -4.56
N GLY A 277 -8.42 -16.46 -4.44
CA GLY A 277 -7.98 -17.06 -3.16
C GLY A 277 -7.68 -16.02 -2.07
N ALA A 278 -7.21 -14.83 -2.45
CA ALA A 278 -6.97 -13.71 -1.53
C ALA A 278 -8.28 -13.14 -0.93
N GLU A 279 -9.38 -13.17 -1.69
CA GLU A 279 -10.71 -12.74 -1.21
C GLU A 279 -11.30 -13.71 -0.18
N SER A 280 -10.97 -15.01 -0.28
CA SER A 280 -11.38 -16.00 0.73
C SER A 280 -10.80 -15.66 2.11
N GLU A 281 -9.57 -15.16 2.18
CA GLU A 281 -8.94 -14.77 3.45
C GLU A 281 -9.51 -13.48 4.02
N ASN A 282 -9.71 -12.47 3.17
CA ASN A 282 -10.35 -11.22 3.59
C ASN A 282 -11.76 -11.49 4.12
N ASN A 283 -12.52 -12.37 3.47
CA ASN A 283 -13.84 -12.79 3.93
C ASN A 283 -13.78 -13.51 5.31
N GLN A 284 -12.76 -14.34 5.54
CA GLN A 284 -12.59 -15.02 6.84
C GLN A 284 -12.26 -14.00 7.94
N THR A 285 -11.41 -13.02 7.65
CA THR A 285 -11.04 -11.95 8.57
C THR A 285 -12.23 -11.04 8.87
N LEU A 286 -12.97 -10.64 7.85
CA LEU A 286 -14.21 -9.87 7.99
C LEU A 286 -15.24 -10.62 8.84
N ASN A 287 -15.50 -11.90 8.56
CA ASN A 287 -16.44 -12.70 9.34
C ASN A 287 -16.01 -12.82 10.81
N GLN A 288 -14.70 -12.93 11.09
CA GLN A 288 -14.20 -12.94 12.46
C GLN A 288 -14.44 -11.59 13.14
N LEU A 289 -14.22 -10.46 12.46
CA LEU A 289 -14.54 -9.13 12.99
C LEU A 289 -16.02 -9.02 13.35
N LEU A 290 -16.91 -9.48 12.47
CA LEU A 290 -18.36 -9.49 12.71
C LEU A 290 -18.71 -10.34 13.92
N VAL A 291 -18.10 -11.53 14.06
CA VAL A 291 -18.31 -12.43 15.22
C VAL A 291 -17.84 -11.77 16.52
N GLU A 292 -16.69 -11.11 16.54
CA GLU A 292 -16.20 -10.42 17.73
C GLU A 292 -17.10 -9.24 18.12
N MET A 293 -17.61 -8.47 17.14
CA MET A 293 -18.54 -7.38 17.40
C MET A 293 -19.91 -7.86 17.87
N ASP A 294 -20.43 -8.95 17.30
CA ASP A 294 -21.70 -9.55 17.73
C ASP A 294 -21.58 -10.22 19.12
N GLY A 295 -20.37 -10.70 19.46
CA GLY A 295 -20.05 -11.41 20.69
C GLY A 295 -19.80 -10.54 21.91
N PHE A 296 -19.93 -9.20 21.82
CA PHE A 296 -19.81 -8.33 23.01
C PHE A 296 -20.89 -8.63 24.03
N GLU A 297 -20.49 -8.89 25.26
CA GLU A 297 -21.41 -8.98 26.38
C GLU A 297 -21.89 -7.57 26.80
N SER A 298 -23.06 -7.51 27.46
CA SER A 298 -23.66 -6.23 27.86
C SER A 298 -22.82 -5.41 28.86
N GLU A 299 -21.87 -6.05 29.52
CA GLU A 299 -20.99 -5.43 30.53
C GLU A 299 -19.63 -5.02 29.97
N GLU A 300 -19.32 -5.36 28.70
CA GLU A 300 -18.08 -4.95 28.05
C GLU A 300 -18.17 -3.49 27.59
N ASN A 301 -17.44 -2.58 28.23
CA ASN A 301 -17.40 -1.16 27.93
C ASN A 301 -16.32 -0.87 26.86
N ILE A 302 -16.48 -1.49 25.68
CA ILE A 302 -15.58 -1.35 24.54
C ILE A 302 -16.35 -0.71 23.40
N ILE A 303 -15.77 0.34 22.82
CA ILE A 303 -16.29 0.98 21.61
C ILE A 303 -15.33 0.71 20.46
N VAL A 304 -15.86 0.27 19.33
CA VAL A 304 -15.11 0.09 18.09
C VAL A 304 -15.35 1.29 17.18
N LEU A 305 -14.33 2.08 16.96
CA LEU A 305 -14.34 3.14 15.95
C LEU A 305 -13.66 2.60 14.69
N ALA A 306 -14.24 2.81 13.53
CA ALA A 306 -13.58 2.51 12.26
C ALA A 306 -13.56 3.76 11.37
N ALA A 307 -12.57 3.88 10.51
CA ALA A 307 -12.48 4.95 9.54
C ALA A 307 -12.37 4.39 8.12
N THR A 308 -13.05 5.05 7.17
CA THR A 308 -12.95 4.74 5.74
C THR A 308 -13.03 6.01 4.90
N ASN A 309 -12.35 5.99 3.77
CA ASN A 309 -12.48 7.01 2.73
C ASN A 309 -13.53 6.62 1.67
N ARG A 310 -14.01 5.36 1.69
CA ARG A 310 -14.84 4.76 0.65
C ARG A 310 -16.00 3.96 1.26
N PRO A 311 -16.97 4.62 1.94
CA PRO A 311 -18.07 3.93 2.61
C PRO A 311 -18.93 3.09 1.65
N GLU A 312 -19.00 3.49 0.38
CA GLU A 312 -19.73 2.77 -0.68
C GLU A 312 -19.16 1.39 -1.00
N MET A 313 -17.88 1.16 -0.69
CA MET A 313 -17.21 -0.12 -0.93
C MET A 313 -17.45 -1.16 0.18
N LEU A 314 -17.98 -0.73 1.34
CA LEU A 314 -18.14 -1.62 2.49
C LEU A 314 -19.25 -2.64 2.31
N ASP A 315 -19.04 -3.85 2.84
CA ASP A 315 -20.06 -4.88 2.92
C ASP A 315 -21.20 -4.41 3.85
N LYS A 316 -22.43 -4.51 3.35
CA LYS A 316 -23.65 -4.12 4.11
C LYS A 316 -23.78 -4.87 5.45
N ALA A 317 -23.12 -6.00 5.61
CA ALA A 317 -23.11 -6.73 6.88
C ALA A 317 -22.43 -5.96 8.01
N LEU A 318 -21.43 -5.12 7.71
CA LEU A 318 -20.77 -4.24 8.69
C LEU A 318 -21.72 -3.15 9.22
N LEU A 319 -22.67 -2.71 8.42
CA LEU A 319 -23.56 -1.59 8.71
C LEU A 319 -24.87 -2.01 9.39
N ARG A 320 -24.99 -3.30 9.80
CA ARG A 320 -26.18 -3.79 10.49
C ARG A 320 -26.19 -3.34 11.96
N PRO A 321 -27.39 -3.16 12.56
CA PRO A 321 -27.51 -2.84 13.98
C PRO A 321 -26.73 -3.82 14.87
N GLY A 322 -26.03 -3.28 15.88
CA GLY A 322 -25.14 -4.01 16.77
C GLY A 322 -23.69 -4.12 16.30
N ARG A 323 -23.37 -3.56 15.12
CA ARG A 323 -22.01 -3.48 14.55
C ARG A 323 -21.64 -2.00 14.36
N PHE A 324 -21.40 -1.53 13.13
CA PHE A 324 -21.23 -0.10 12.86
C PHE A 324 -22.61 0.53 12.58
N ASP A 325 -23.40 0.64 13.61
CA ASP A 325 -24.77 1.13 13.56
C ASP A 325 -24.87 2.65 13.56
N ARG A 326 -23.78 3.35 13.89
CA ARG A 326 -23.70 4.81 13.75
C ARG A 326 -22.65 5.16 12.70
N GLN A 327 -23.05 5.98 11.74
CA GLN A 327 -22.16 6.48 10.69
C GLN A 327 -22.06 7.99 10.79
N ILE A 328 -20.85 8.50 10.95
CA ILE A 328 -20.58 9.94 11.05
C ILE A 328 -19.79 10.37 9.83
N MET A 329 -20.34 11.32 9.07
CA MET A 329 -19.71 11.84 7.88
C MET A 329 -18.81 13.02 8.24
N ILE A 330 -17.50 12.85 8.12
CA ILE A 330 -16.51 13.89 8.34
C ILE A 330 -16.26 14.60 7.01
N ALA A 331 -16.95 15.71 6.79
CA ALA A 331 -16.82 16.50 5.58
C ALA A 331 -15.52 17.33 5.55
N ALA A 332 -15.23 17.95 4.40
CA ALA A 332 -14.22 19.01 4.36
C ALA A 332 -14.74 20.21 5.17
N PRO A 333 -13.86 20.92 5.90
CA PRO A 333 -14.26 22.03 6.76
C PRO A 333 -14.81 23.20 5.94
N ASP A 334 -15.84 23.88 6.47
CA ASP A 334 -16.31 25.16 5.97
C ASP A 334 -15.28 26.29 6.22
N GLN A 335 -15.55 27.49 5.77
CA GLN A 335 -14.64 28.62 5.91
C GLN A 335 -14.23 28.88 7.36
N ARG A 336 -15.20 28.79 8.29
CA ARG A 336 -14.93 28.99 9.74
C ARG A 336 -14.05 27.87 10.29
N GLY A 337 -14.38 26.64 9.97
CA GLY A 337 -13.57 25.47 10.34
C GLY A 337 -12.16 25.54 9.77
N ARG A 338 -11.98 25.99 8.52
CA ARG A 338 -10.64 26.21 7.95
C ARG A 338 -9.84 27.26 8.70
N GLU A 339 -10.46 28.38 9.07
CA GLU A 339 -9.81 29.42 9.86
C GLU A 339 -9.37 28.89 11.24
N GLU A 340 -10.22 28.12 11.92
CA GLU A 340 -9.90 27.50 13.21
C GLU A 340 -8.78 26.47 13.09
N ILE A 341 -8.78 25.63 12.05
CA ILE A 341 -7.71 24.68 11.75
C ILE A 341 -6.38 25.40 11.51
N LEU A 342 -6.41 26.47 10.70
CA LEU A 342 -5.25 27.31 10.45
C LEU A 342 -4.71 27.92 11.76
N LYS A 343 -5.56 28.39 12.67
CA LYS A 343 -5.17 28.90 13.99
C LYS A 343 -4.48 27.82 14.85
N ILE A 344 -4.97 26.59 14.84
CA ILE A 344 -4.31 25.49 15.56
C ILE A 344 -2.90 25.24 15.04
N HIS A 345 -2.76 25.12 13.71
CA HIS A 345 -1.48 24.82 13.06
C HIS A 345 -0.52 26.01 12.98
N SER A 346 -0.98 27.22 13.34
CA SER A 346 -0.16 28.43 13.39
C SER A 346 0.58 28.65 14.71
N LYS A 347 0.18 27.95 15.78
CA LYS A 347 0.69 28.19 17.17
C LYS A 347 2.21 28.19 17.28
N ASP A 348 2.90 27.33 16.53
CA ASP A 348 4.35 27.17 16.57
C ASP A 348 5.09 27.93 15.45
N LYS A 349 4.40 28.82 14.74
CA LYS A 349 4.96 29.54 13.59
C LYS A 349 4.97 31.05 13.84
N LYS A 350 5.93 31.74 13.22
CA LYS A 350 6.06 33.21 13.31
C LYS A 350 5.49 33.84 12.07
N PHE A 351 4.47 34.67 12.23
CA PHE A 351 3.83 35.42 11.16
C PHE A 351 4.19 36.91 11.23
N ALA A 352 4.18 37.59 10.10
CA ALA A 352 4.24 39.04 10.01
C ALA A 352 2.90 39.62 10.52
N GLU A 353 2.94 40.88 10.95
CA GLU A 353 1.79 41.56 11.62
C GLU A 353 0.57 41.73 10.69
N ASP A 354 0.80 41.79 9.38
CA ASP A 354 -0.21 42.00 8.34
C ASP A 354 -0.86 40.69 7.86
N VAL A 355 -0.46 39.53 8.38
CA VAL A 355 -1.00 38.24 7.93
C VAL A 355 -2.40 37.99 8.47
N SER A 356 -3.33 37.68 7.57
CA SER A 356 -4.71 37.33 7.85
C SER A 356 -4.97 35.85 7.55
N LEU A 357 -5.13 35.02 8.59
CA LEU A 357 -5.55 33.62 8.40
C LEU A 357 -6.97 33.50 7.84
N LYS A 358 -7.81 34.52 8.05
CA LYS A 358 -9.15 34.58 7.47
C LYS A 358 -9.08 34.62 5.93
N THR A 359 -8.20 35.47 5.36
CA THR A 359 -8.03 35.54 3.91
C THR A 359 -7.58 34.19 3.34
N ILE A 360 -6.67 33.50 4.05
CA ILE A 360 -6.23 32.16 3.60
C ILE A 360 -7.35 31.15 3.70
N SER A 361 -8.24 31.24 4.70
CA SER A 361 -9.42 30.36 4.81
C SER A 361 -10.41 30.58 3.65
N GLU A 362 -10.52 31.80 3.14
CA GLU A 362 -11.31 32.16 1.96
C GLU A 362 -10.69 31.55 0.69
N ASP A 363 -9.37 31.71 0.52
CA ASP A 363 -8.63 31.22 -0.65
C ASP A 363 -8.47 29.70 -0.73
N THR A 364 -8.78 28.97 0.34
CA THR A 364 -8.58 27.52 0.46
C THR A 364 -9.90 26.74 0.56
N ALA A 365 -10.97 27.21 -0.10
CA ALA A 365 -12.23 26.49 -0.14
C ALA A 365 -12.06 25.05 -0.67
N GLY A 366 -12.71 24.10 -0.01
CA GLY A 366 -12.61 22.67 -0.32
C GLY A 366 -11.35 21.98 0.20
N PHE A 367 -10.39 22.69 0.84
CA PHE A 367 -9.23 22.06 1.44
C PHE A 367 -9.59 21.29 2.71
N THR A 368 -8.95 20.16 2.88
CA THR A 368 -9.00 19.35 4.09
C THR A 368 -8.07 19.88 5.17
N GLY A 369 -8.23 19.44 6.41
CA GLY A 369 -7.34 19.83 7.50
C GLY A 369 -5.87 19.51 7.26
N ALA A 370 -5.59 18.39 6.60
CA ALA A 370 -4.23 18.00 6.24
C ALA A 370 -3.61 18.93 5.18
N GLU A 371 -4.40 19.34 4.18
CA GLU A 371 -3.94 20.29 3.15
C GLU A 371 -3.67 21.67 3.75
N LEU A 372 -4.52 22.15 4.66
CA LEU A 372 -4.31 23.42 5.38
C LEU A 372 -3.03 23.40 6.25
N ALA A 373 -2.81 22.30 6.98
CA ALA A 373 -1.58 22.09 7.74
C ALA A 373 -0.34 22.11 6.83
N ASN A 374 -0.46 21.49 5.65
CA ASN A 374 0.60 21.48 4.64
C ASN A 374 0.86 22.86 4.06
N VAL A 375 -0.16 23.67 3.78
CA VAL A 375 0.01 25.07 3.33
C VAL A 375 0.84 25.86 4.33
N LEU A 376 0.51 25.81 5.63
CA LEU A 376 1.26 26.53 6.64
C LEU A 376 2.71 26.02 6.81
N ASN A 377 2.92 24.72 6.62
CA ASN A 377 4.25 24.13 6.64
C ASN A 377 5.08 24.58 5.44
N GLU A 378 4.49 24.57 4.24
CA GLU A 378 5.13 25.03 3.01
C GLU A 378 5.44 26.51 3.05
N ALA A 379 4.53 27.35 3.61
CA ALA A 379 4.77 28.77 3.82
C ALA A 379 5.98 29.03 4.73
N ALA A 380 6.12 28.26 5.80
CA ALA A 380 7.28 28.34 6.70
C ALA A 380 8.59 27.95 5.99
N ILE A 381 8.54 26.91 5.13
CA ILE A 381 9.69 26.48 4.31
C ILE A 381 10.07 27.60 3.31
N ILE A 382 9.09 28.15 2.59
CA ILE A 382 9.30 29.23 1.60
C ILE A 382 9.90 30.46 2.29
N ALA A 383 9.34 30.92 3.42
CA ALA A 383 9.85 32.04 4.20
C ALA A 383 11.31 31.81 4.63
N THR A 384 11.64 30.59 5.05
CA THR A 384 13.00 30.22 5.46
C THR A 384 13.99 30.27 4.30
N ILE A 385 13.60 29.72 3.12
CA ILE A 385 14.42 29.75 1.91
C ILE A 385 14.67 31.21 1.45
N LYS A 386 13.62 32.03 1.50
CA LYS A 386 13.72 33.48 1.17
C LYS A 386 14.40 34.31 2.26
N LYS A 387 14.80 33.68 3.39
CA LYS A 387 15.43 34.33 4.54
C LYS A 387 14.55 35.40 5.20
N HIS A 388 13.23 35.26 5.15
CA HIS A 388 12.30 36.11 5.86
C HIS A 388 12.36 35.84 7.36
N LYS A 389 12.15 36.83 8.22
CA LYS A 389 12.13 36.70 9.68
C LYS A 389 10.82 36.12 10.21
N ALA A 390 9.76 36.24 9.41
CA ALA A 390 8.41 35.78 9.69
C ALA A 390 7.72 35.45 8.36
N ILE A 391 6.69 34.61 8.42
CA ILE A 391 5.87 34.22 7.26
C ILE A 391 5.05 35.43 6.83
N THR A 392 5.12 35.80 5.54
CA THR A 392 4.38 36.91 4.95
C THR A 392 3.13 36.40 4.21
N ASN A 393 2.20 37.31 3.86
CA ASN A 393 1.07 36.99 2.97
C ASN A 393 1.53 36.40 1.63
N GLN A 394 2.64 36.91 1.07
CA GLN A 394 3.20 36.38 -0.18
C GLN A 394 3.71 34.94 -0.04
N ASP A 395 4.33 34.58 1.09
CA ASP A 395 4.79 33.22 1.34
C ASP A 395 3.62 32.25 1.49
N LEU A 396 2.51 32.71 2.07
CA LEU A 396 1.26 31.94 2.16
C LEU A 396 0.60 31.74 0.79
N ASP A 397 0.52 32.80 -0.01
CA ASP A 397 -0.03 32.70 -1.38
C ASP A 397 0.80 31.74 -2.26
N ASP A 398 2.13 31.86 -2.19
CA ASP A 398 3.04 30.93 -2.88
C ASP A 398 2.88 29.49 -2.38
N ALA A 399 2.62 29.29 -1.08
CA ALA A 399 2.37 27.97 -0.50
C ALA A 399 1.02 27.39 -0.96
N VAL A 400 -0.04 28.19 -1.00
CA VAL A 400 -1.34 27.77 -1.55
C VAL A 400 -1.18 27.34 -3.00
N LYS A 401 -0.50 28.16 -3.83
CA LYS A 401 -0.21 27.83 -5.24
C LYS A 401 0.58 26.53 -5.36
N LYS A 402 1.60 26.33 -4.52
CA LYS A 402 2.43 25.13 -4.51
C LYS A 402 1.63 23.87 -4.16
N VAL A 403 0.70 23.95 -3.21
CA VAL A 403 -0.13 22.82 -2.79
C VAL A 403 -1.20 22.53 -3.84
N THR A 404 -1.79 23.55 -4.46
CA THR A 404 -2.88 23.40 -5.45
C THR A 404 -2.37 22.95 -6.83
N VAL A 405 -1.35 23.64 -7.36
CA VAL A 405 -0.90 23.47 -8.76
C VAL A 405 0.46 22.76 -8.84
N GLY A 406 1.21 22.70 -7.75
CA GLY A 406 2.53 22.08 -7.67
C GLY A 406 3.70 23.07 -7.78
N LEU A 407 4.91 22.51 -7.86
CA LEU A 407 6.15 23.28 -7.92
C LEU A 407 6.36 23.94 -9.28
N GLU A 408 6.87 25.18 -9.31
CA GLU A 408 7.34 25.85 -10.52
C GLU A 408 8.51 25.11 -11.16
N LYS A 409 8.50 25.01 -12.48
CA LYS A 409 9.55 24.35 -13.27
C LYS A 409 10.37 25.35 -14.08
N HIS A 410 11.26 26.07 -13.44
CA HIS A 410 12.13 27.04 -14.10
C HIS A 410 13.19 26.44 -15.03
N SER A 411 13.51 25.16 -14.91
CA SER A 411 14.54 24.47 -15.71
C SER A 411 14.05 23.99 -17.08
N ARG A 412 12.75 24.06 -17.37
CA ARG A 412 12.17 23.57 -18.61
C ARG A 412 12.30 24.65 -19.69
N ILE A 413 13.05 24.34 -20.75
CA ILE A 413 13.12 25.20 -21.95
C ILE A 413 11.81 24.98 -22.71
N ILE A 414 10.99 26.03 -22.80
CA ILE A 414 9.72 26.01 -23.52
C ILE A 414 9.97 26.71 -24.86
N SER A 415 9.50 26.14 -25.97
CA SER A 415 9.58 26.78 -27.27
C SER A 415 8.64 28.00 -27.34
N ASP A 416 8.98 29.01 -28.13
CA ASP A 416 8.09 30.17 -28.32
C ASP A 416 6.73 29.78 -28.87
N LYS A 417 6.66 28.69 -29.65
CA LYS A 417 5.40 28.12 -30.13
C LYS A 417 4.54 27.58 -28.97
N ASP A 418 5.14 26.80 -28.08
CA ASP A 418 4.42 26.24 -26.93
C ASP A 418 4.02 27.35 -25.95
N LYS A 419 4.89 28.33 -25.74
CA LYS A 419 4.60 29.49 -24.89
C LYS A 419 3.39 30.26 -25.41
N LYS A 420 3.35 30.52 -26.75
CA LYS A 420 2.22 31.17 -27.41
C LYS A 420 0.94 30.33 -27.28
N LEU A 421 1.03 29.02 -27.49
CA LEU A 421 -0.10 28.11 -27.35
C LEU A 421 -0.68 28.17 -25.93
N THR A 422 0.18 28.04 -24.91
CA THR A 422 -0.26 28.11 -23.49
C THR A 422 -0.89 29.47 -23.17
N ALA A 423 -0.33 30.58 -23.70
CA ALA A 423 -0.86 31.92 -23.46
C ALA A 423 -2.29 32.06 -24.00
N PHE A 424 -2.57 31.61 -25.22
CA PHE A 424 -3.93 31.62 -25.76
C PHE A 424 -4.86 30.64 -25.04
N HIS A 425 -4.37 29.48 -24.63
CA HIS A 425 -5.13 28.49 -23.86
C HIS A 425 -5.62 29.06 -22.52
N GLU A 426 -4.70 29.59 -21.70
CA GLU A 426 -5.05 30.18 -20.40
C GLU A 426 -5.87 31.47 -20.53
N ALA A 427 -5.56 32.30 -21.53
CA ALA A 427 -6.40 33.46 -21.85
C ALA A 427 -7.83 33.04 -22.25
N GLY A 428 -7.97 31.92 -22.98
CA GLY A 428 -9.26 31.36 -23.35
C GLY A 428 -10.12 30.98 -22.13
N HIS A 429 -9.54 30.29 -21.16
CA HIS A 429 -10.22 30.00 -19.90
C HIS A 429 -10.65 31.26 -19.16
N ALA A 430 -9.75 32.23 -19.08
CA ALA A 430 -9.98 33.47 -18.36
C ALA A 430 -11.08 34.32 -19.03
N ILE A 431 -11.03 34.52 -20.33
CA ILE A 431 -12.05 35.31 -21.06
C ILE A 431 -13.42 34.64 -21.01
N VAL A 432 -13.49 33.31 -21.27
CA VAL A 432 -14.76 32.59 -21.22
C VAL A 432 -15.38 32.71 -19.83
N SER A 433 -14.60 32.47 -18.78
CA SER A 433 -15.09 32.54 -17.39
C SER A 433 -15.58 33.94 -17.01
N ARG A 434 -14.97 35.00 -17.53
CA ARG A 434 -15.37 36.39 -17.25
C ARG A 434 -16.79 36.72 -17.74
N TYR A 435 -17.21 36.12 -18.85
CA TYR A 435 -18.48 36.38 -19.50
C TYR A 435 -19.57 35.35 -19.15
N LEU A 436 -19.29 34.47 -18.18
CA LEU A 436 -20.29 33.55 -17.60
C LEU A 436 -20.74 34.09 -16.24
N GLU A 437 -22.06 33.93 -15.97
CA GLU A 437 -22.70 34.57 -14.80
C GLU A 437 -22.34 33.87 -13.47
N THR A 438 -22.15 32.54 -13.50
CA THR A 438 -22.01 31.74 -12.29
C THR A 438 -20.55 31.43 -11.95
N GLN A 439 -19.63 31.77 -12.82
CA GLN A 439 -18.20 31.47 -12.60
C GLN A 439 -17.56 32.49 -11.64
N ASN A 440 -16.57 31.99 -10.89
CA ASN A 440 -15.85 32.80 -9.92
C ASN A 440 -14.90 33.81 -10.59
N ASP A 441 -14.65 34.92 -9.89
CA ASP A 441 -13.65 35.91 -10.30
C ASP A 441 -12.25 35.30 -10.50
N ILE A 442 -11.53 35.83 -11.47
CA ILE A 442 -10.16 35.42 -11.74
C ILE A 442 -9.23 36.03 -10.70
N LYS A 443 -8.45 35.17 -10.04
CA LYS A 443 -7.41 35.57 -9.09
C LYS A 443 -6.08 35.80 -9.79
N GLU A 444 -5.70 34.90 -10.70
CA GLU A 444 -4.41 34.93 -11.40
C GLU A 444 -4.46 34.07 -12.66
N VAL A 445 -3.76 34.47 -13.71
CA VAL A 445 -3.50 33.68 -14.92
C VAL A 445 -1.99 33.59 -15.14
N SER A 446 -1.49 32.38 -15.37
CA SER A 446 -0.05 32.12 -15.48
C SER A 446 0.26 31.11 -16.58
N ILE A 447 1.33 31.39 -17.33
CA ILE A 447 1.91 30.46 -18.31
C ILE A 447 3.21 29.84 -17.83
N ILE A 448 3.54 30.00 -16.55
CA ILE A 448 4.69 29.34 -15.94
C ILE A 448 4.28 27.90 -15.62
N PRO A 449 5.02 26.89 -16.12
CA PRO A 449 4.68 25.50 -15.86
C PRO A 449 4.80 25.15 -14.39
N ARG A 450 3.76 24.47 -13.85
CA ARG A 450 3.74 23.92 -12.51
C ARG A 450 3.32 22.45 -12.54
N GLY A 451 4.00 21.60 -11.79
CA GLY A 451 3.66 20.18 -11.75
C GLY A 451 3.63 19.54 -13.15
N VAL A 452 2.46 19.12 -13.61
CA VAL A 452 2.21 18.56 -14.96
C VAL A 452 1.59 19.59 -15.91
N ALA A 453 1.08 20.72 -15.39
CA ALA A 453 0.41 21.75 -16.16
C ALA A 453 1.42 22.67 -16.87
N GLY A 454 1.09 23.10 -18.10
CA GLY A 454 1.84 24.09 -18.87
C GLY A 454 1.61 25.52 -18.41
N GLY A 455 0.40 25.80 -17.90
CA GLY A 455 -0.06 27.05 -17.31
C GLY A 455 -1.22 26.78 -16.36
N TYR A 456 -1.84 27.81 -15.83
CA TYR A 456 -3.05 27.70 -15.01
C TYR A 456 -3.81 29.00 -14.92
N THR A 457 -5.13 28.88 -14.82
CA THR A 457 -6.03 29.99 -14.46
C THR A 457 -6.61 29.72 -13.07
N MET A 458 -6.31 30.59 -12.11
CA MET A 458 -6.78 30.48 -10.72
C MET A 458 -7.97 31.39 -10.48
N TYR A 459 -8.98 30.85 -9.81
CA TYR A 459 -10.20 31.57 -9.47
C TYR A 459 -10.26 31.90 -7.99
N LYS A 460 -10.96 32.97 -7.62
CA LYS A 460 -11.33 33.23 -6.23
C LYS A 460 -12.50 32.35 -5.87
N THR A 461 -12.45 31.70 -4.73
CA THR A 461 -13.59 30.97 -4.21
C THR A 461 -14.24 31.83 -3.12
N ASN A 462 -15.40 32.35 -3.41
CA ASN A 462 -16.06 33.32 -2.52
C ASN A 462 -16.95 32.64 -1.46
N GLU A 463 -17.47 31.45 -1.73
CA GLU A 463 -18.42 30.75 -0.86
C GLU A 463 -18.27 29.23 -0.92
N ASP A 464 -18.53 28.55 0.20
CA ASP A 464 -18.68 27.10 0.24
C ASP A 464 -20.13 26.73 -0.19
N LYS A 465 -20.30 26.20 -1.39
CA LYS A 465 -21.61 25.86 -1.95
C LYS A 465 -21.99 24.42 -1.62
N TYR A 466 -23.20 24.23 -1.10
CA TYR A 466 -23.78 22.89 -0.88
C TYR A 466 -24.41 22.29 -2.13
N TYR A 467 -24.98 23.13 -3.00
CA TYR A 467 -25.65 22.71 -4.21
C TYR A 467 -25.05 23.44 -5.41
N ILE A 468 -24.97 22.73 -6.51
CA ILE A 468 -24.51 23.24 -7.81
C ILE A 468 -25.72 23.13 -8.75
N SER A 469 -26.13 24.22 -9.39
CA SER A 469 -27.25 24.23 -10.33
C SER A 469 -26.85 23.64 -11.69
N LYS A 470 -27.85 23.26 -12.51
CA LYS A 470 -27.62 22.82 -13.89
C LYS A 470 -26.83 23.86 -14.67
N THR A 471 -27.22 25.13 -14.58
CA THR A 471 -26.54 26.26 -15.24
C THR A 471 -25.08 26.37 -14.83
N GLU A 472 -24.76 26.25 -13.52
CA GLU A 472 -23.38 26.28 -13.03
C GLU A 472 -22.54 25.14 -13.60
N MET A 473 -23.12 23.93 -13.74
CA MET A 473 -22.42 22.79 -14.34
C MET A 473 -22.18 22.98 -15.82
N GLU A 474 -23.17 23.52 -16.56
CA GLU A 474 -23.06 23.85 -17.97
C GLU A 474 -21.99 24.94 -18.19
N GLU A 475 -22.03 26.04 -17.43
CA GLU A 475 -21.04 27.12 -17.51
C GLU A 475 -19.65 26.63 -17.11
N LYS A 476 -19.53 25.73 -16.15
CA LYS A 476 -18.24 25.11 -15.80
C LYS A 476 -17.65 24.33 -16.97
N MET A 477 -18.47 23.60 -17.73
CA MET A 477 -18.01 22.90 -18.95
C MET A 477 -17.59 23.91 -20.02
N ILE A 478 -18.35 25.00 -20.22
CA ILE A 478 -18.02 26.07 -21.17
C ILE A 478 -16.66 26.68 -20.82
N SER A 479 -16.43 27.01 -19.54
CA SER A 479 -15.15 27.52 -19.04
C SER A 479 -13.99 26.56 -19.29
N LEU A 480 -14.17 25.25 -18.98
CA LEU A 480 -13.15 24.22 -19.22
C LEU A 480 -12.79 24.05 -20.69
N LEU A 481 -13.74 24.21 -21.59
CA LEU A 481 -13.53 24.10 -23.03
C LEU A 481 -12.97 25.39 -23.66
N GLY A 482 -12.92 26.48 -22.89
CA GLY A 482 -12.41 27.79 -23.32
C GLY A 482 -10.98 27.78 -23.85
N GLY A 483 -10.06 27.03 -23.16
CA GLY A 483 -8.67 26.92 -23.60
C GLY A 483 -8.54 26.27 -24.99
N ARG A 484 -9.20 25.12 -25.19
CA ARG A 484 -9.23 24.43 -26.50
C ARG A 484 -9.89 25.25 -27.60
N ALA A 485 -10.96 25.97 -27.26
CA ALA A 485 -11.65 26.84 -28.19
C ALA A 485 -10.73 28.03 -28.64
N ALA A 486 -9.98 28.63 -27.71
CA ALA A 486 -9.03 29.67 -27.99
C ALA A 486 -7.87 29.19 -28.87
N GLU A 487 -7.30 28.02 -28.62
CA GLU A 487 -6.30 27.40 -29.51
C GLU A 487 -6.84 27.31 -30.94
N LYS A 488 -8.05 26.78 -31.13
CA LYS A 488 -8.65 26.60 -32.44
C LYS A 488 -8.89 27.94 -33.17
N ILE A 489 -9.41 28.94 -32.47
CA ILE A 489 -9.75 30.23 -33.06
C ILE A 489 -8.50 31.08 -33.39
N ALA A 490 -7.55 31.15 -32.43
CA ALA A 490 -6.40 32.06 -32.57
C ALA A 490 -5.23 31.42 -33.30
N LEU A 491 -5.06 30.10 -33.27
CA LEU A 491 -3.90 29.40 -33.85
C LEU A 491 -4.27 28.46 -35.01
N ASP A 492 -5.56 28.30 -35.29
CA ASP A 492 -6.14 27.30 -36.24
C ASP A 492 -5.67 25.85 -36.01
N ASP A 493 -5.28 25.55 -34.80
CA ASP A 493 -4.77 24.25 -34.38
C ASP A 493 -5.36 23.86 -33.01
N ILE A 494 -5.19 22.63 -32.62
CA ILE A 494 -5.57 22.11 -31.30
C ILE A 494 -4.47 21.24 -30.76
N SER A 495 -4.24 21.31 -29.43
CA SER A 495 -3.15 20.58 -28.79
C SER A 495 -3.64 19.51 -27.81
N THR A 496 -2.70 18.72 -27.31
CA THR A 496 -2.95 17.77 -26.23
C THR A 496 -3.04 18.46 -24.86
N GLY A 497 -2.78 19.76 -24.77
CA GLY A 497 -2.81 20.55 -23.53
C GLY A 497 -4.17 20.50 -22.84
N ALA A 498 -5.25 20.51 -23.62
CA ALA A 498 -6.63 20.45 -23.12
C ALA A 498 -7.10 19.06 -22.66
N SER A 499 -6.22 18.06 -22.52
CA SER A 499 -6.65 16.68 -22.18
C SER A 499 -7.34 16.58 -20.82
N ASN A 500 -6.82 17.25 -19.81
CA ASN A 500 -7.43 17.27 -18.47
C ASN A 500 -8.77 18.01 -18.45
N ASP A 501 -8.87 19.13 -19.18
CA ASP A 501 -10.12 19.91 -19.25
C ASP A 501 -11.23 19.12 -19.94
N LEU A 502 -10.87 18.37 -20.99
CA LEU A 502 -11.80 17.47 -21.68
C LEU A 502 -12.26 16.33 -20.76
N GLU A 503 -11.34 15.74 -19.97
CA GLU A 503 -11.69 14.68 -19.02
C GLU A 503 -12.68 15.19 -17.95
N VAL A 504 -12.36 16.34 -17.34
CA VAL A 504 -13.20 16.94 -16.30
C VAL A 504 -14.57 17.36 -16.87
N ALA A 505 -14.60 18.03 -18.03
CA ALA A 505 -15.85 18.43 -18.68
C ALA A 505 -16.72 17.22 -19.06
N THR A 506 -16.11 16.17 -19.62
CA THR A 506 -16.82 14.90 -19.94
C THR A 506 -17.40 14.25 -18.71
N LYS A 507 -16.66 14.24 -17.59
CA LYS A 507 -17.15 13.73 -16.32
C LYS A 507 -18.34 14.52 -15.81
N ILE A 508 -18.30 15.86 -15.86
CA ILE A 508 -19.43 16.72 -15.49
C ILE A 508 -20.65 16.39 -16.35
N ALA A 509 -20.51 16.32 -17.67
CA ALA A 509 -21.60 15.99 -18.59
C ALA A 509 -22.19 14.61 -18.27
N LYS A 510 -21.33 13.61 -18.01
CA LYS A 510 -21.78 12.27 -17.62
C LYS A 510 -22.52 12.27 -16.30
N ASP A 511 -22.02 12.97 -15.27
CA ASP A 511 -22.66 13.07 -13.96
C ASP A 511 -24.03 13.80 -14.05
N MET A 512 -24.15 14.84 -14.88
CA MET A 512 -25.42 15.53 -15.15
C MET A 512 -26.48 14.56 -15.70
N VAL A 513 -26.07 13.69 -16.64
CA VAL A 513 -26.99 12.74 -17.29
C VAL A 513 -27.30 11.55 -16.39
N THR A 514 -26.29 10.96 -15.74
CA THR A 514 -26.44 9.66 -15.06
C THR A 514 -26.70 9.76 -13.57
N VAL A 515 -26.19 10.80 -12.90
CA VAL A 515 -26.29 10.95 -11.43
C VAL A 515 -27.40 11.90 -11.05
N TYR A 516 -27.46 13.08 -11.71
CA TYR A 516 -28.34 14.17 -11.30
C TYR A 516 -29.66 14.23 -12.06
N GLY A 517 -29.85 13.39 -13.11
CA GLY A 517 -31.09 13.37 -13.90
C GLY A 517 -31.39 14.70 -14.58
N MET A 518 -30.37 15.41 -15.08
CA MET A 518 -30.46 16.73 -15.70
C MET A 518 -30.63 16.67 -17.23
N SER A 519 -30.76 15.47 -17.82
CA SER A 519 -31.05 15.30 -19.25
C SER A 519 -32.53 15.49 -19.53
N GLU A 520 -32.88 16.19 -20.61
CA GLU A 520 -34.27 16.36 -21.04
C GLU A 520 -34.84 15.09 -21.68
N ASN A 521 -34.02 14.32 -22.40
CA ASN A 521 -34.48 13.12 -23.09
C ASN A 521 -34.64 11.91 -22.15
N LEU A 522 -33.78 11.81 -21.10
CA LEU A 522 -33.86 10.75 -20.11
C LEU A 522 -34.78 11.10 -18.93
N GLY A 523 -35.06 12.40 -18.73
CA GLY A 523 -35.86 12.89 -17.61
C GLY A 523 -35.14 12.78 -16.25
N PRO A 524 -35.86 13.00 -15.13
CA PRO A 524 -35.27 13.02 -13.79
C PRO A 524 -35.08 11.61 -13.22
N VAL A 525 -34.21 10.83 -13.87
CA VAL A 525 -33.87 9.45 -13.49
C VAL A 525 -32.39 9.36 -13.12
N SER A 526 -32.09 8.75 -11.99
CA SER A 526 -30.71 8.42 -11.64
C SER A 526 -30.34 7.05 -12.21
N LEU A 527 -29.34 7.05 -13.07
CA LEU A 527 -28.76 5.85 -13.70
C LEU A 527 -27.43 5.47 -13.05
N LYS A 528 -27.14 6.05 -11.89
CA LYS A 528 -25.93 5.71 -11.12
C LYS A 528 -26.06 4.30 -10.59
N THR A 529 -25.20 3.42 -11.05
CA THR A 529 -25.09 2.04 -10.56
C THR A 529 -23.65 1.62 -10.41
N ASP A 530 -23.39 0.83 -9.37
CA ASP A 530 -22.10 0.19 -9.13
C ASP A 530 -22.02 -1.17 -9.85
N ASP A 531 -23.15 -1.71 -10.35
CA ASP A 531 -23.21 -2.97 -11.08
C ASP A 531 -23.60 -2.71 -12.55
N PRO A 532 -22.71 -2.97 -13.50
CA PRO A 532 -23.02 -2.83 -14.94
C PRO A 532 -24.26 -3.60 -15.38
N ASN A 533 -24.62 -4.69 -14.68
CA ASN A 533 -25.82 -5.48 -15.01
C ASN A 533 -27.12 -4.76 -14.61
N GLU A 534 -27.11 -3.82 -13.67
CA GLU A 534 -28.28 -3.02 -13.33
C GLU A 534 -28.68 -2.06 -14.47
N LEU A 535 -27.72 -1.58 -15.26
CA LEU A 535 -28.03 -0.76 -16.45
C LEU A 535 -28.82 -1.54 -17.51
N LEU A 536 -28.67 -2.87 -17.56
CA LEU A 536 -29.44 -3.73 -18.47
C LEU A 536 -30.94 -3.72 -18.18
N ILE A 537 -31.36 -3.35 -16.96
CA ILE A 537 -32.79 -3.19 -16.60
C ILE A 537 -33.45 -2.11 -17.46
N TYR A 538 -32.71 -1.08 -17.86
CA TYR A 538 -33.19 0.02 -18.70
C TYR A 538 -33.14 -0.29 -20.22
N GLY A 539 -32.61 -1.48 -20.60
CA GLY A 539 -32.49 -1.95 -21.98
C GLY A 539 -31.14 -1.60 -22.64
N GLU A 540 -30.76 -2.40 -23.64
CA GLU A 540 -29.45 -2.29 -24.32
C GLU A 540 -29.18 -0.93 -25.00
N LYS A 541 -30.22 -0.12 -25.26
CA LYS A 541 -30.07 1.19 -25.92
C LYS A 541 -29.78 2.36 -24.96
N ILE A 542 -29.79 2.13 -23.64
CA ILE A 542 -29.63 3.23 -22.69
C ILE A 542 -28.23 3.86 -22.76
N GLU A 543 -27.20 3.05 -22.99
CA GLU A 543 -25.82 3.53 -23.12
C GLU A 543 -25.64 4.42 -24.36
N ASP A 544 -26.30 4.08 -25.48
CA ASP A 544 -26.28 4.90 -26.68
C ASP A 544 -26.93 6.27 -26.44
N VAL A 545 -28.03 6.30 -25.68
CA VAL A 545 -28.74 7.55 -25.33
C VAL A 545 -27.86 8.39 -24.40
N ILE A 546 -27.26 7.80 -23.38
CA ILE A 546 -26.32 8.48 -22.48
C ILE A 546 -25.15 9.09 -23.29
N GLY A 547 -24.56 8.30 -24.19
CA GLY A 547 -23.46 8.76 -25.05
C GLY A 547 -23.88 9.93 -25.95
N ALA A 548 -25.08 9.87 -26.52
CA ALA A 548 -25.62 10.95 -27.35
C ALA A 548 -25.86 12.23 -26.54
N GLU A 549 -26.45 12.13 -25.34
CA GLU A 549 -26.68 13.28 -24.45
C GLU A 549 -25.38 13.93 -23.99
N VAL A 550 -24.40 13.12 -23.54
CA VAL A 550 -23.07 13.61 -23.16
C VAL A 550 -22.44 14.36 -24.32
N LYS A 551 -22.51 13.80 -25.55
CA LYS A 551 -21.98 14.46 -26.73
C LYS A 551 -22.68 15.79 -27.03
N ILE A 552 -24.00 15.87 -26.91
CA ILE A 552 -24.77 17.11 -27.12
C ILE A 552 -24.35 18.18 -26.12
N LEU A 553 -24.22 17.83 -24.84
CA LEU A 553 -23.77 18.77 -23.80
C LEU A 553 -22.36 19.29 -24.09
N MET A 554 -21.43 18.42 -24.47
CA MET A 554 -20.06 18.80 -24.78
C MET A 554 -19.95 19.67 -26.05
N ASP A 555 -20.69 19.31 -27.12
CA ASP A 555 -20.72 20.09 -28.37
C ASP A 555 -21.35 21.47 -28.12
N THR A 556 -22.43 21.56 -27.34
CA THR A 556 -23.08 22.83 -26.98
C THR A 556 -22.13 23.71 -26.19
N ALA A 557 -21.51 23.18 -25.13
CA ALA A 557 -20.56 23.93 -24.32
C ALA A 557 -19.35 24.43 -25.13
N TYR A 558 -18.82 23.60 -26.05
CA TYR A 558 -17.72 24.00 -26.91
C TYR A 558 -18.13 25.12 -27.89
N ASN A 559 -19.30 25.02 -28.51
CA ASN A 559 -19.82 26.06 -29.40
C ASN A 559 -20.09 27.38 -28.67
N ASP A 560 -20.56 27.33 -27.43
CA ASP A 560 -20.80 28.53 -26.65
C ASP A 560 -19.51 29.18 -26.19
N ALA A 561 -18.47 28.39 -25.82
CA ALA A 561 -17.12 28.91 -25.58
C ALA A 561 -16.56 29.61 -26.82
N GLN A 562 -16.75 29.03 -28.02
CA GLN A 562 -16.30 29.66 -29.26
C GLN A 562 -17.05 30.98 -29.55
N LYS A 563 -18.38 31.03 -29.34
CA LYS A 563 -19.18 32.27 -29.51
C LYS A 563 -18.68 33.39 -28.61
N ILE A 564 -18.45 33.09 -27.31
CA ILE A 564 -17.90 34.07 -26.36
C ILE A 564 -16.55 34.59 -26.83
N LEU A 565 -15.63 33.71 -27.21
CA LEU A 565 -14.29 34.09 -27.64
C LEU A 565 -14.28 34.91 -28.95
N LEU A 566 -15.16 34.56 -29.90
CA LEU A 566 -15.29 35.31 -31.15
C LEU A 566 -15.87 36.73 -30.93
N ALA A 567 -16.75 36.88 -29.94
CA ALA A 567 -17.28 38.19 -29.57
C ALA A 567 -16.24 39.08 -28.87
N HIS A 568 -15.23 38.47 -28.23
CA HIS A 568 -14.22 39.13 -27.40
C HIS A 568 -12.78 38.89 -27.87
N MET A 569 -12.57 38.79 -29.20
CA MET A 569 -11.27 38.47 -29.78
C MET A 569 -10.16 39.50 -29.46
N ASP A 570 -10.51 40.76 -29.36
CA ASP A 570 -9.54 41.81 -29.04
C ASP A 570 -9.01 41.64 -27.61
N GLU A 571 -9.88 41.31 -26.68
CA GLU A 571 -9.55 41.04 -25.28
C GLU A 571 -8.71 39.76 -25.14
N LEU A 572 -9.10 38.69 -25.85
CA LEU A 572 -8.34 37.43 -25.89
C LEU A 572 -6.89 37.68 -26.35
N ASN A 573 -6.71 38.45 -27.45
CA ASN A 573 -5.40 38.80 -27.94
C ASN A 573 -4.61 39.67 -26.95
N ALA A 574 -5.25 40.65 -26.31
CA ALA A 574 -4.62 41.54 -25.35
C ALA A 574 -4.13 40.78 -24.11
N VAL A 575 -4.98 39.87 -23.56
CA VAL A 575 -4.61 39.03 -22.41
C VAL A 575 -3.49 38.08 -22.79
N ALA A 576 -3.57 37.36 -23.93
CA ALA A 576 -2.53 36.46 -24.40
C ALA A 576 -1.20 37.18 -24.63
N GLN A 577 -1.22 38.39 -25.25
CA GLN A 577 -0.02 39.18 -25.42
C GLN A 577 0.59 39.61 -24.09
N LYS A 578 -0.23 39.98 -23.11
CA LYS A 578 0.22 40.36 -21.77
C LYS A 578 0.86 39.19 -21.03
N LEU A 579 0.29 37.99 -21.19
CA LEU A 579 0.88 36.75 -20.66
C LEU A 579 2.23 36.43 -21.30
N LEU A 580 2.37 36.64 -22.59
CA LEU A 580 3.66 36.46 -23.27
C LEU A 580 4.73 37.43 -22.77
N GLU A 581 4.35 38.68 -22.37
CA GLU A 581 5.25 39.68 -21.83
C GLU A 581 5.65 39.43 -20.37
N LYS A 582 4.67 39.12 -19.51
CA LYS A 582 4.85 39.06 -18.05
C LYS A 582 4.89 37.66 -17.47
N GLU A 583 4.47 36.64 -18.23
CA GLU A 583 4.28 35.24 -17.84
C GLU A 583 3.20 35.00 -16.79
N VAL A 584 2.92 35.99 -15.93
CA VAL A 584 1.88 35.96 -14.87
C VAL A 584 1.16 37.30 -14.88
N ILE A 585 -0.18 37.26 -14.82
CA ILE A 585 -1.02 38.44 -14.62
C ILE A 585 -1.95 38.21 -13.41
N SER A 586 -2.04 39.20 -12.54
CA SER A 586 -2.98 39.17 -11.41
C SER A 586 -4.41 39.41 -11.91
N GLY A 587 -5.41 38.99 -11.10
CA GLY A 587 -6.81 39.28 -11.42
C GLY A 587 -7.07 40.77 -11.63
N ARG A 588 -6.43 41.65 -10.85
CA ARG A 588 -6.54 43.09 -11.02
C ARG A 588 -6.07 43.52 -12.41
N GLU A 589 -4.88 43.09 -12.84
CA GLU A 589 -4.34 43.40 -14.18
C GLU A 589 -5.22 42.82 -15.29
N PHE A 590 -5.80 41.61 -15.06
CA PHE A 590 -6.73 41.00 -15.99
C PHE A 590 -7.97 41.89 -16.19
N TYR A 591 -8.62 42.33 -15.09
CA TYR A 591 -9.80 43.22 -15.17
C TYR A 591 -9.48 44.62 -15.69
N GLU A 592 -8.25 45.12 -15.56
CA GLU A 592 -7.80 46.37 -16.21
C GLU A 592 -7.71 46.25 -17.75
N ILE A 593 -7.53 45.03 -18.29
CA ILE A 593 -7.49 44.74 -19.73
C ILE A 593 -8.90 44.53 -20.30
N VAL A 594 -9.74 43.78 -19.56
CA VAL A 594 -11.02 43.30 -20.06
C VAL A 594 -12.18 44.25 -19.70
N GLY A 595 -12.03 45.09 -18.73
CA GLY A 595 -13.03 46.06 -18.26
C GLY A 595 -13.80 45.58 -17.05
#